data_a1c49bdfb238557cde98ab57409a5481
#
_entry.id   a1c49bdfb238557cde98ab57409a5481
#
_cell.length_a   1.000
_cell.length_b   1.000
_cell.length_c   1.000
_cell.angle_alpha   90.00
_cell.angle_beta   90.00
_cell.angle_gamma   90.00
#
_symmetry.space_group_name_H-M   'P 1'
#
loop_
_entity.id
_entity.type
_entity.pdbx_description
1 polymer ?
#
loop_
_entity_poly.entity_id
_entity_poly.type
_entity_poly.pdbx_seq_one_letter_code
_entity_poly.pdbx_strand_id
1 'polypeptide(L)'
;MKNSFSFLAKHISWKYIVLILILIYIILLTVPYLPHKTVSEEYKEKDAAAEYYSDTSGTERIAYITDNNDALLYRLGMIEEAEKSIILSTFDFNDDEAGQDILSALLNAADRGVDIRVIVDGISGFMDVQHNPWFLALDAHKNAQVRIYNPVNFLKPWDMQARLHDKYLIIDRSEERRVGK
;
A
#
# COMPACT_ATOMS: atom_id res chain seq x y z
N MET A 1 5.13 46.95 26.64
CA MET A 1 5.12 45.75 25.77
C MET A 1 3.75 45.26 25.27
N LYS A 2 2.62 45.72 25.82
CA LYS A 2 1.26 45.33 25.37
C LYS A 2 0.78 45.98 24.06
N ASN A 3 1.35 47.10 23.65
CA ASN A 3 0.84 47.90 22.50
C ASN A 3 1.43 47.48 21.12
N SER A 4 2.54 46.77 21.09
CA SER A 4 3.16 46.34 19.81
C SER A 4 2.44 45.18 19.16
N PHE A 5 1.87 44.27 19.97
CA PHE A 5 1.12 43.10 19.46
C PHE A 5 -0.23 43.47 18.84
N SER A 6 -0.89 44.52 19.40
CA SER A 6 -2.18 44.98 18.86
C SER A 6 -2.04 45.75 17.56
N PHE A 7 -0.88 46.39 17.34
CA PHE A 7 -0.60 47.16 16.12
C PHE A 7 -0.33 46.21 14.93
N LEU A 8 0.42 45.14 15.14
CA LEU A 8 0.69 44.11 14.11
C LEU A 8 -0.59 43.36 13.71
N ALA A 9 -1.44 43.03 14.68
CA ALA A 9 -2.69 42.32 14.41
C ALA A 9 -3.71 43.09 13.56
N LYS A 10 -3.63 44.44 13.59
CA LYS A 10 -4.56 45.33 12.88
C LYS A 10 -4.24 45.51 11.39
N HIS A 11 -3.03 45.16 10.94
CA HIS A 11 -2.55 45.37 9.57
C HIS A 11 -2.27 44.10 8.77
N ILE A 12 -2.33 42.94 9.41
CA ILE A 12 -2.18 41.68 8.68
C ILE A 12 -3.53 41.29 8.07
N SER A 13 -3.65 41.44 6.74
CA SER A 13 -4.80 40.92 6.00
C SER A 13 -4.90 39.44 6.21
N TRP A 14 -6.11 38.92 6.44
CA TRP A 14 -6.39 37.48 6.55
C TRP A 14 -5.78 36.66 5.41
N LYS A 15 -5.59 37.27 4.23
CA LYS A 15 -4.95 36.63 3.06
C LYS A 15 -3.50 36.21 3.35
N TYR A 16 -2.75 37.05 4.09
CA TYR A 16 -1.37 36.69 4.48
C TYR A 16 -1.34 35.57 5.52
N ILE A 17 -2.31 35.51 6.43
CA ILE A 17 -2.42 34.42 7.39
C ILE A 17 -2.66 33.13 6.66
N VAL A 18 -3.61 33.09 5.71
CA VAL A 18 -3.88 31.91 4.88
C VAL A 18 -2.64 31.51 4.07
N LEU A 19 -1.96 32.47 3.45
CA LEU A 19 -0.74 32.20 2.69
C LEU A 19 0.36 31.56 3.57
N ILE A 20 0.56 32.07 4.79
CA ILE A 20 1.53 31.52 5.74
C ILE A 20 1.15 30.09 6.14
N LEU A 21 -0.13 29.84 6.42
CA LEU A 21 -0.60 28.50 6.77
C LEU A 21 -0.39 27.50 5.60
N ILE A 22 -0.67 27.91 4.37
CA ILE A 22 -0.39 27.11 3.18
C ILE A 22 1.11 26.84 3.05
N LEU A 23 1.95 27.86 3.25
CA LEU A 23 3.40 27.69 3.18
C LEU A 23 3.92 26.71 4.25
N ILE A 24 3.43 26.85 5.49
CA ILE A 24 3.76 25.91 6.57
C ILE A 24 3.34 24.49 6.19
N TYR A 25 2.13 24.33 5.66
CA TYR A 25 1.63 23.01 5.22
C TYR A 25 2.53 22.39 4.13
N ILE A 26 2.93 23.19 3.13
CA ILE A 26 3.87 22.76 2.09
C ILE A 26 5.22 22.35 2.69
N ILE A 27 5.74 23.12 3.65
CA ILE A 27 6.99 22.78 4.33
C ILE A 27 6.84 21.43 5.06
N LEU A 28 5.74 21.20 5.75
CA LEU A 28 5.48 19.93 6.43
C LEU A 28 5.39 18.73 5.48
N LEU A 29 4.96 18.93 4.23
CA LEU A 29 5.00 17.89 3.19
C LEU A 29 6.43 17.49 2.81
N THR A 30 7.41 18.38 3.03
CA THR A 30 8.82 18.09 2.69
C THR A 30 9.59 17.40 3.81
N VAL A 31 9.03 17.32 5.02
CA VAL A 31 9.68 16.70 6.19
C VAL A 31 10.21 15.29 5.93
N PRO A 32 9.47 14.38 5.22
CA PRO A 32 9.97 13.06 4.92
C PRO A 32 11.25 13.02 4.05
N TYR A 33 11.53 14.09 3.33
CA TYR A 33 12.75 14.20 2.49
C TYR A 33 13.97 14.77 3.23
N LEU A 34 13.79 15.17 4.49
CA LEU A 34 14.93 15.60 5.31
C LEU A 34 15.82 14.37 5.61
N PRO A 35 17.14 14.59 5.79
CA PRO A 35 18.05 13.49 6.09
C PRO A 35 17.59 12.74 7.34
N HIS A 36 17.34 11.44 7.20
CA HIS A 36 17.05 10.56 8.31
C HIS A 36 18.34 10.00 8.93
N LYS A 37 18.21 9.38 10.10
CA LYS A 37 19.32 8.68 10.73
C LYS A 37 19.91 7.65 9.77
N THR A 38 21.21 7.61 9.69
CA THR A 38 21.92 6.55 8.95
C THR A 38 21.58 5.19 9.55
N VAL A 39 21.58 4.18 8.71
CA VAL A 39 21.39 2.78 9.11
C VAL A 39 22.47 2.42 10.14
N SER A 40 22.11 1.70 11.22
CA SER A 40 23.04 1.30 12.25
C SER A 40 24.14 0.40 11.68
N GLU A 41 25.36 0.46 12.24
CA GLU A 41 26.46 -0.41 11.82
C GLU A 41 26.10 -1.89 12.02
N GLU A 42 25.40 -2.23 13.11
CA GLU A 42 24.89 -3.59 13.35
C GLU A 42 23.99 -4.09 12.21
N TYR A 43 23.12 -3.22 11.67
CA TYR A 43 22.28 -3.61 10.53
C TYR A 43 23.11 -3.80 9.26
N LYS A 44 24.11 -2.94 9.01
CA LYS A 44 24.99 -3.06 7.85
C LYS A 44 25.83 -4.34 7.91
N GLU A 45 26.32 -4.71 9.11
CA GLU A 45 27.05 -5.95 9.30
C GLU A 45 26.18 -7.18 9.07
N LYS A 46 24.94 -7.19 9.57
CA LYS A 46 23.96 -8.26 9.31
C LYS A 46 23.60 -8.37 7.84
N ASP A 47 23.39 -7.25 7.17
CA ASP A 47 23.08 -7.19 5.76
C ASP A 47 24.24 -7.69 4.90
N ALA A 48 25.47 -7.30 5.23
CA ALA A 48 26.68 -7.75 4.54
C ALA A 48 26.98 -9.26 4.77
N ALA A 49 26.56 -9.82 5.90
CA ALA A 49 26.72 -11.23 6.22
C ALA A 49 25.56 -12.10 5.70
N ALA A 50 24.47 -11.51 5.19
CA ALA A 50 23.31 -12.25 4.70
C ALA A 50 23.59 -12.86 3.33
N GLU A 51 23.35 -14.14 3.19
CA GLU A 51 23.39 -14.84 1.90
C GLU A 51 22.02 -14.66 1.20
N TYR A 52 21.97 -13.72 0.25
CA TYR A 52 20.77 -13.46 -0.56
C TYR A 52 20.67 -14.34 -1.80
N TYR A 53 21.75 -15.02 -2.17
CA TYR A 53 21.84 -15.86 -3.36
C TYR A 53 22.31 -17.26 -3.00
N SER A 54 21.82 -18.24 -3.73
CA SER A 54 22.28 -19.63 -3.63
C SER A 54 22.98 -20.02 -4.93
N ASP A 55 24.08 -20.73 -4.83
CA ASP A 55 24.79 -21.32 -5.99
C ASP A 55 24.10 -22.57 -6.53
N THR A 56 23.06 -23.05 -5.84
CA THR A 56 22.27 -24.18 -6.27
C THR A 56 20.93 -23.71 -6.86
N SER A 57 20.60 -24.18 -8.05
CA SER A 57 19.26 -23.97 -8.63
C SER A 57 18.22 -24.76 -7.84
N GLY A 58 17.17 -24.07 -7.41
CA GLY A 58 16.00 -24.69 -6.79
C GLY A 58 15.00 -25.23 -7.81
N THR A 59 13.81 -25.53 -7.32
CA THR A 59 12.66 -25.96 -8.15
C THR A 59 11.86 -24.78 -8.69
N GLU A 60 12.30 -23.55 -8.42
CA GLU A 60 11.64 -22.34 -8.82
C GLU A 60 11.57 -22.22 -10.34
N ARG A 61 10.45 -21.73 -10.80
CA ARG A 61 10.20 -21.46 -12.22
C ARG A 61 9.82 -20.00 -12.39
N ILE A 62 10.32 -19.38 -13.45
CA ILE A 62 10.01 -18.01 -13.81
C ILE A 62 9.32 -18.01 -15.17
N ALA A 63 8.16 -17.37 -15.25
CA ALA A 63 7.49 -17.04 -16.50
C ALA A 63 7.45 -15.53 -16.67
N TYR A 64 7.75 -15.04 -17.86
CA TYR A 64 7.68 -13.62 -18.19
C TYR A 64 6.52 -13.38 -19.16
N ILE A 65 5.53 -12.59 -18.73
CA ILE A 65 4.31 -12.29 -19.50
C ILE A 65 4.36 -10.82 -19.91
N THR A 66 4.36 -10.54 -21.21
CA THR A 66 4.51 -9.19 -21.78
C THR A 66 3.18 -8.56 -22.17
N ASP A 67 2.17 -9.38 -22.50
CA ASP A 67 0.85 -8.89 -22.88
C ASP A 67 -0.03 -8.66 -21.62
N ASN A 68 -0.77 -7.54 -21.59
CA ASN A 68 -1.58 -7.19 -20.44
C ASN A 68 -2.81 -8.09 -20.28
N ASN A 69 -3.43 -8.53 -21.37
CA ASN A 69 -4.59 -9.41 -21.31
C ASN A 69 -4.16 -10.79 -20.84
N ASP A 70 -3.04 -11.32 -21.35
CA ASP A 70 -2.47 -12.57 -20.88
C ASP A 70 -2.11 -12.49 -19.38
N ALA A 71 -1.56 -11.36 -18.92
CA ALA A 71 -1.24 -11.14 -17.52
C ALA A 71 -2.50 -11.11 -16.63
N LEU A 72 -3.60 -10.53 -17.10
CA LEU A 72 -4.89 -10.56 -16.39
C LEU A 72 -5.43 -11.99 -16.32
N LEU A 73 -5.50 -12.67 -17.45
CA LEU A 73 -6.00 -14.06 -17.52
C LEU A 73 -5.17 -15.01 -16.63
N TYR A 74 -3.84 -14.82 -16.61
CA TYR A 74 -2.96 -15.60 -15.76
C TYR A 74 -3.23 -15.36 -14.27
N ARG A 75 -3.46 -14.08 -13.86
CA ARG A 75 -3.83 -13.75 -12.48
C ARG A 75 -5.17 -14.35 -12.09
N LEU A 76 -6.17 -14.28 -12.97
CA LEU A 76 -7.49 -14.88 -12.73
C LEU A 76 -7.37 -16.39 -12.55
N GLY A 77 -6.64 -17.08 -13.42
CA GLY A 77 -6.39 -18.52 -13.29
C GLY A 77 -5.68 -18.88 -11.98
N MET A 78 -4.67 -18.10 -11.57
CA MET A 78 -4.01 -18.32 -10.27
C MET A 78 -4.96 -18.17 -9.08
N ILE A 79 -5.88 -17.18 -9.12
CA ILE A 79 -6.88 -16.95 -8.07
C ILE A 79 -7.90 -18.11 -8.06
N GLU A 80 -8.31 -18.58 -9.23
CA GLU A 80 -9.25 -19.70 -9.37
C GLU A 80 -8.67 -21.00 -8.84
N GLU A 81 -7.38 -21.24 -9.02
CA GLU A 81 -6.68 -22.46 -8.57
C GLU A 81 -6.26 -22.39 -7.10
N ALA A 82 -6.38 -21.25 -6.43
CA ALA A 82 -5.98 -21.08 -5.04
C ALA A 82 -6.77 -22.01 -4.11
N GLU A 83 -6.06 -22.72 -3.22
CA GLU A 83 -6.63 -23.69 -2.28
C GLU A 83 -6.61 -23.21 -0.82
N LYS A 84 -5.63 -22.38 -0.42
CA LYS A 84 -5.41 -22.00 1.00
C LYS A 84 -5.45 -20.53 1.25
N SER A 85 -4.67 -19.74 0.50
CA SER A 85 -4.50 -18.31 0.81
C SER A 85 -4.13 -17.49 -0.40
N ILE A 86 -4.61 -16.24 -0.41
CA ILE A 86 -4.27 -15.23 -1.40
C ILE A 86 -3.85 -13.97 -0.66
N ILE A 87 -2.68 -13.41 -1.02
CA ILE A 87 -2.23 -12.09 -0.58
C ILE A 87 -2.07 -11.22 -1.83
N LEU A 88 -2.86 -10.16 -1.92
CA LEU A 88 -2.78 -9.16 -2.98
C LEU A 88 -2.30 -7.84 -2.38
N SER A 89 -1.19 -7.32 -2.89
CA SER A 89 -0.69 -5.99 -2.57
C SER A 89 -0.62 -5.15 -3.82
N THR A 90 -1.20 -3.95 -3.79
CA THR A 90 -1.21 -3.07 -4.96
C THR A 90 -1.23 -1.61 -4.56
N PHE A 91 -0.62 -0.76 -5.40
CA PHE A 91 -0.69 0.68 -5.25
C PHE A 91 -2.07 1.21 -5.63
N ASP A 92 -2.57 0.77 -6.77
CA ASP A 92 -3.84 1.22 -7.36
C ASP A 92 -4.76 0.02 -7.60
N PHE A 93 -6.00 0.15 -7.16
CA PHE A 93 -7.02 -0.88 -7.35
C PHE A 93 -8.40 -0.21 -7.43
N ASN A 94 -8.89 -0.06 -8.63
CA ASN A 94 -10.21 0.49 -8.92
C ASN A 94 -11.17 -0.60 -9.42
N ASP A 95 -12.43 -0.25 -9.62
CA ASP A 95 -13.50 -1.15 -10.07
C ASP A 95 -13.80 -1.02 -11.57
N ASP A 96 -12.77 -0.80 -12.38
CA ASP A 96 -12.88 -0.96 -13.83
C ASP A 96 -13.13 -2.43 -14.21
N GLU A 97 -13.29 -2.72 -15.48
CA GLU A 97 -13.63 -4.06 -15.98
C GLU A 97 -12.65 -5.12 -15.43
N ALA A 98 -11.35 -4.86 -15.51
CA ALA A 98 -10.32 -5.77 -15.00
C ALA A 98 -10.35 -5.88 -13.47
N GLY A 99 -10.60 -4.77 -12.77
CA GLY A 99 -10.73 -4.74 -11.31
C GLY A 99 -11.95 -5.53 -10.83
N GLN A 100 -13.10 -5.42 -11.50
CA GLN A 100 -14.30 -6.21 -11.20
C GLN A 100 -14.08 -7.70 -11.42
N ASP A 101 -13.36 -8.08 -12.48
CA ASP A 101 -13.01 -9.50 -12.72
C ASP A 101 -12.16 -10.05 -11.58
N ILE A 102 -11.14 -9.32 -11.16
CA ILE A 102 -10.29 -9.73 -10.02
C ILE A 102 -11.09 -9.78 -8.71
N LEU A 103 -11.93 -8.78 -8.42
CA LEU A 103 -12.75 -8.75 -7.20
C LEU A 103 -13.75 -9.91 -7.18
N SER A 104 -14.37 -10.24 -8.33
CA SER A 104 -15.27 -11.38 -8.47
C SER A 104 -14.54 -12.70 -8.24
N ALA A 105 -13.35 -12.85 -8.81
CA ALA A 105 -12.51 -14.04 -8.60
C ALA A 105 -12.09 -14.21 -7.15
N LEU A 106 -11.73 -13.11 -6.47
CA LEU A 106 -11.38 -13.11 -5.03
C LEU A 106 -12.60 -13.49 -4.17
N LEU A 107 -13.79 -12.95 -4.45
CA LEU A 107 -15.02 -13.34 -3.76
C LEU A 107 -15.32 -14.82 -3.92
N ASN A 108 -15.24 -15.34 -5.14
CA ASN A 108 -15.41 -16.78 -5.43
C ASN A 108 -14.37 -17.64 -4.68
N ALA A 109 -13.13 -17.19 -4.58
CA ALA A 109 -12.11 -17.87 -3.81
C ALA A 109 -12.43 -17.85 -2.29
N ALA A 110 -12.90 -16.73 -1.77
CA ALA A 110 -13.33 -16.61 -0.37
C ALA A 110 -14.51 -17.54 -0.05
N ASP A 111 -15.48 -17.68 -0.98
CA ASP A 111 -16.60 -18.64 -0.88
C ASP A 111 -16.13 -20.10 -0.83
N ARG A 112 -15.04 -20.43 -1.54
CA ARG A 112 -14.38 -21.74 -1.46
C ARG A 112 -13.64 -21.99 -0.15
N GLY A 113 -13.49 -20.94 0.69
CA GLY A 113 -12.81 -21.04 1.99
C GLY A 113 -11.36 -20.57 2.00
N VAL A 114 -10.87 -19.97 0.91
CA VAL A 114 -9.51 -19.42 0.80
C VAL A 114 -9.37 -18.17 1.67
N ASP A 115 -8.28 -18.05 2.44
CA ASP A 115 -7.96 -16.86 3.25
C ASP A 115 -7.44 -15.72 2.35
N ILE A 116 -8.23 -14.67 2.19
CA ILE A 116 -7.94 -13.53 1.30
C ILE A 116 -7.45 -12.34 2.10
N ARG A 117 -6.30 -11.80 1.71
CA ARG A 117 -5.75 -10.57 2.28
C ARG A 117 -5.37 -9.58 1.20
N VAL A 118 -6.09 -8.48 1.14
CA VAL A 118 -5.84 -7.38 0.20
C VAL A 118 -5.30 -6.18 0.96
N ILE A 119 -4.21 -5.60 0.47
CA ILE A 119 -3.69 -4.32 0.95
C ILE A 119 -3.54 -3.37 -0.23
N VAL A 120 -4.11 -2.17 -0.09
CA VAL A 120 -4.14 -1.14 -1.11
C VAL A 120 -3.53 0.14 -0.55
N ASP A 121 -2.85 0.93 -1.37
CA ASP A 121 -2.30 2.22 -0.96
C ASP A 121 -3.38 3.18 -0.46
N GLY A 122 -2.99 4.09 0.43
CA GLY A 122 -3.91 5.04 1.05
C GLY A 122 -4.57 6.02 0.09
N ILE A 123 -3.95 6.36 -1.05
CA ILE A 123 -4.55 7.23 -2.06
C ILE A 123 -5.66 6.49 -2.79
N SER A 124 -5.39 5.33 -3.36
CA SER A 124 -6.42 4.49 -3.99
C SER A 124 -7.47 4.05 -2.97
N GLY A 125 -7.04 3.76 -1.73
CA GLY A 125 -7.94 3.50 -0.62
C GLY A 125 -8.96 4.61 -0.39
N PHE A 126 -8.54 5.86 -0.45
CA PHE A 126 -9.40 7.04 -0.27
C PHE A 126 -10.29 7.30 -1.50
N MET A 127 -9.76 7.13 -2.70
CA MET A 127 -10.47 7.47 -3.94
C MET A 127 -11.40 6.37 -4.41
N ASP A 128 -10.97 5.11 -4.33
CA ASP A 128 -11.58 4.01 -5.07
C ASP A 128 -12.13 2.89 -4.17
N VAL A 129 -11.61 2.72 -2.94
CA VAL A 129 -11.90 1.53 -2.12
C VAL A 129 -12.91 1.79 -1.01
N GLN A 130 -12.75 2.87 -0.23
CA GLN A 130 -13.45 3.07 1.07
C GLN A 130 -14.98 3.01 1.00
N HIS A 131 -15.59 3.41 -0.10
CA HIS A 131 -17.05 3.48 -0.26
C HIS A 131 -17.53 2.63 -1.43
N ASN A 132 -16.66 1.84 -2.00
CA ASN A 132 -16.97 1.02 -3.16
C ASN A 132 -17.66 -0.29 -2.73
N PRO A 133 -18.85 -0.61 -3.28
CA PRO A 133 -19.62 -1.79 -2.89
C PRO A 133 -18.86 -3.11 -3.05
N TRP A 134 -18.04 -3.24 -4.09
CA TRP A 134 -17.27 -4.46 -4.35
C TRP A 134 -16.25 -4.75 -3.26
N PHE A 135 -15.50 -3.71 -2.86
CA PHE A 135 -14.51 -3.85 -1.79
C PHE A 135 -15.17 -4.05 -0.43
N LEU A 136 -16.31 -3.39 -0.18
CA LEU A 136 -17.09 -3.60 1.03
C LEU A 136 -17.65 -5.03 1.10
N ALA A 137 -18.12 -5.58 -0.02
CA ALA A 137 -18.59 -6.97 -0.09
C ALA A 137 -17.44 -7.96 0.20
N LEU A 138 -16.25 -7.70 -0.36
CA LEU A 138 -15.08 -8.53 -0.09
C LEU A 138 -14.65 -8.45 1.38
N ASP A 139 -14.54 -7.26 1.97
CA ASP A 139 -14.13 -7.07 3.37
C ASP A 139 -15.16 -7.60 4.37
N ALA A 140 -16.44 -7.65 4.00
CA ALA A 140 -17.51 -8.24 4.79
C ALA A 140 -17.49 -9.78 4.80
N HIS A 141 -16.76 -10.41 3.89
CA HIS A 141 -16.69 -11.85 3.82
C HIS A 141 -15.80 -12.42 4.93
N LYS A 142 -16.26 -13.49 5.62
CA LYS A 142 -15.56 -14.09 6.78
C LYS A 142 -14.11 -14.55 6.51
N ASN A 143 -13.82 -14.90 5.26
CA ASN A 143 -12.51 -15.39 4.81
C ASN A 143 -11.71 -14.30 4.08
N ALA A 144 -12.13 -13.03 4.10
CA ALA A 144 -11.42 -11.96 3.42
C ALA A 144 -11.19 -10.76 4.33
N GLN A 145 -10.13 -10.02 4.06
CA GLN A 145 -9.81 -8.75 4.71
C GLN A 145 -9.24 -7.79 3.68
N VAL A 146 -9.78 -6.57 3.64
CA VAL A 146 -9.23 -5.47 2.86
C VAL A 146 -8.63 -4.45 3.81
N ARG A 147 -7.36 -4.08 3.61
CA ARG A 147 -6.66 -3.10 4.43
C ARG A 147 -6.12 -1.97 3.56
N ILE A 148 -6.18 -0.76 4.09
CA ILE A 148 -5.63 0.43 3.46
C ILE A 148 -4.31 0.76 4.16
N TYR A 149 -3.22 0.76 3.40
CA TYR A 149 -1.90 1.15 3.89
C TYR A 149 -1.81 2.67 3.98
N ASN A 150 -1.42 3.17 5.14
CA ASN A 150 -1.25 4.59 5.41
C ASN A 150 -2.39 5.46 4.83
N PRO A 151 -3.61 5.38 5.38
CA PRO A 151 -4.76 6.14 4.92
C PRO A 151 -4.46 7.63 4.87
N VAL A 152 -5.01 8.33 3.88
CA VAL A 152 -4.81 9.77 3.71
C VAL A 152 -5.27 10.53 4.96
N ASN A 153 -4.36 11.29 5.57
CA ASN A 153 -4.63 12.14 6.72
C ASN A 153 -4.07 13.54 6.49
N PHE A 154 -4.94 14.49 6.14
CA PHE A 154 -4.55 15.87 5.88
C PHE A 154 -4.00 16.61 7.12
N LEU A 155 -4.24 16.11 8.34
CA LEU A 155 -3.68 16.67 9.57
C LEU A 155 -2.23 16.19 9.83
N LYS A 156 -1.76 15.19 9.07
CA LYS A 156 -0.40 14.65 9.15
C LYS A 156 0.26 14.67 7.77
N PRO A 157 0.52 15.85 7.20
CA PRO A 157 1.03 15.96 5.84
C PRO A 157 2.37 15.26 5.62
N TRP A 158 3.20 15.14 6.66
CA TRP A 158 4.48 14.43 6.61
C TRP A 158 4.34 12.91 6.39
N ASP A 159 3.19 12.31 6.74
CA ASP A 159 2.93 10.88 6.50
C ASP A 159 2.42 10.61 5.08
N MET A 160 1.97 11.63 4.36
CA MET A 160 1.34 11.47 3.04
C MET A 160 2.30 10.96 1.96
N GLN A 161 3.61 11.02 2.19
CA GLN A 161 4.63 10.56 1.24
C GLN A 161 4.97 9.06 1.38
N ALA A 162 4.59 8.44 2.48
CA ALA A 162 4.80 7.01 2.68
C ALA A 162 3.72 6.22 1.92
N ARG A 163 4.05 5.83 0.68
CA ARG A 163 3.13 5.13 -0.24
C ARG A 163 3.52 3.68 -0.44
N LEU A 164 2.52 2.82 -0.59
CA LEU A 164 2.68 1.42 -0.92
C LEU A 164 2.89 1.29 -2.43
N HIS A 165 4.09 0.96 -2.87
CA HIS A 165 4.39 0.78 -4.29
C HIS A 165 4.50 -0.69 -4.72
N ASP A 166 4.22 -1.60 -3.81
CA ASP A 166 4.22 -3.03 -4.10
C ASP A 166 3.08 -3.39 -5.06
N LYS A 167 3.35 -4.35 -5.93
CA LYS A 167 2.38 -4.91 -6.88
C LYS A 167 2.67 -6.40 -7.01
N TYR A 168 2.12 -7.18 -6.10
CA TYR A 168 2.29 -8.63 -6.12
C TYR A 168 1.02 -9.38 -5.74
N LEU A 169 0.93 -10.60 -6.24
CA LEU A 169 -0.07 -11.59 -5.89
C LEU A 169 0.66 -12.85 -5.42
N ILE A 170 0.37 -13.30 -4.23
CA ILE A 170 0.95 -14.51 -3.63
C ILE A 170 -0.19 -15.51 -3.39
N ILE A 171 -0.07 -16.69 -3.97
CA ILE A 171 -1.04 -17.76 -3.87
C ILE A 171 -0.42 -18.91 -3.05
N ASP A 172 -1.21 -19.45 -2.13
CA ASP A 172 -0.92 -20.69 -1.37
C ASP A 172 0.49 -20.72 -0.77
N ARG A 173 0.86 -19.64 -0.09
CA ARG A 173 2.15 -19.51 0.57
C ARG A 173 2.41 -20.73 1.45
N SER A 174 3.43 -21.52 1.12
CA SER A 174 3.87 -22.65 1.96
C SER A 174 4.40 -22.12 3.31
N GLU A 175 4.15 -22.86 4.39
CA GLU A 175 4.63 -22.48 5.74
C GLU A 175 6.16 -22.55 5.87
N GLU A 176 6.86 -23.09 4.90
CA GLU A 176 8.32 -23.27 4.92
C GLU A 176 9.13 -21.93 4.98
N ARG A 177 8.51 -20.78 4.75
CA ARG A 177 9.15 -19.46 4.90
C ARG A 177 8.99 -18.82 6.28
N ARG A 178 8.54 -19.52 7.28
CA ARG A 178 8.53 -19.04 8.67
C ARG A 178 9.84 -19.28 9.44
N VAL A 179 10.94 -19.55 8.76
CA VAL A 179 12.24 -19.64 9.39
C VAL A 179 12.94 -18.29 9.25
N GLY A 180 12.60 -17.40 10.12
CA GLY A 180 13.20 -16.11 10.33
C GLY A 180 12.61 -15.56 11.63
N LYS A 181 13.04 -16.13 12.74
CA LYS A 181 12.86 -15.53 14.07
C LYS A 181 13.94 -14.51 14.30
#